data_4d180314da315ac613b90cbb49b8100a
#
_entry.id   4d180314da315ac613b90cbb49b8100a
#
_cell.length_a   1.000
_cell.length_b   1.000
_cell.length_c   1.000
_cell.angle_alpha   90.00
_cell.angle_beta   90.00
_cell.angle_gamma   90.00
#
_symmetry.space_group_name_H-M   'P 1'
#
loop_
_entity.id
_entity.type
_entity.pdbx_description
1 polymer ?
#
loop_
_entity_poly.entity_id
_entity_poly.type
_entity_poly.pdbx_seq_one_letter_code
_entity_poly.pdbx_strand_id
1 'polypeptide(L)'
;MEAQKIIITGGATRIGAAIAEKLSGPNKEIIIHFNKSKSKAESLKKKLSKNGTIVYLIKGDLSVEKDVNKIVKFSKSKLKYFDCLINNASLFENDKLENFTTDSWGKHLRTNLRTPALLSKEFSKNIISKWHK
;
A
#
# COMPACT_ATOMS: atom_id res chain seq x y z
N MET A 1 10.82 -22.61 2.53
CA MET A 1 11.08 -21.26 1.95
C MET A 1 10.20 -20.25 2.66
N GLU A 2 10.78 -19.20 3.19
CA GLU A 2 10.01 -18.14 3.81
C GLU A 2 9.12 -17.43 2.77
N ALA A 3 7.92 -17.02 3.21
CA ALA A 3 7.00 -16.28 2.35
C ALA A 3 7.58 -14.91 1.99
N GLN A 4 7.42 -14.50 0.74
CA GLN A 4 7.74 -13.15 0.31
C GLN A 4 6.63 -12.19 0.74
N LYS A 5 7.00 -11.08 1.37
CA LYS A 5 6.10 -10.16 2.06
C LYS A 5 6.05 -8.80 1.39
N ILE A 6 4.89 -8.45 0.86
CA ILE A 6 4.70 -7.34 -0.06
C ILE A 6 3.62 -6.40 0.48
N ILE A 7 3.85 -5.10 0.37
CA ILE A 7 2.85 -4.06 0.67
C ILE A 7 2.58 -3.27 -0.59
N ILE A 8 1.30 -3.10 -0.95
CA ILE A 8 0.89 -2.35 -2.13
C ILE A 8 -0.12 -1.27 -1.71
N THR A 9 0.26 -0.01 -1.83
CA THR A 9 -0.70 1.07 -1.62
C THR A 9 -1.57 1.28 -2.87
N GLY A 10 -2.86 1.55 -2.67
CA GLY A 10 -3.82 1.62 -3.78
C GLY A 10 -3.95 0.31 -4.55
N GLY A 11 -3.76 -0.81 -3.86
CA GLY A 11 -3.65 -2.13 -4.48
C GLY A 11 -4.97 -2.79 -4.90
N ALA A 12 -6.12 -2.15 -4.62
CA ALA A 12 -7.43 -2.75 -4.86
C ALA A 12 -7.97 -2.56 -6.28
N THR A 13 -7.41 -1.62 -7.04
CA THR A 13 -7.95 -1.21 -8.34
C THR A 13 -6.85 -0.94 -9.36
N ARG A 14 -7.23 -0.96 -10.64
CA ARG A 14 -6.38 -0.53 -11.77
C ARG A 14 -4.97 -1.14 -11.73
N ILE A 15 -3.95 -0.30 -11.82
CA ILE A 15 -2.54 -0.70 -11.84
C ILE A 15 -2.16 -1.47 -10.56
N GLY A 16 -2.58 -0.99 -9.39
CA GLY A 16 -2.30 -1.67 -8.11
C GLY A 16 -2.85 -3.09 -8.05
N ALA A 17 -4.08 -3.30 -8.53
CA ALA A 17 -4.69 -4.62 -8.60
C ALA A 17 -3.94 -5.54 -9.59
N ALA A 18 -3.56 -5.02 -10.76
CA ALA A 18 -2.78 -5.76 -11.74
C ALA A 18 -1.40 -6.19 -11.18
N ILE A 19 -0.75 -5.30 -10.43
CA ILE A 19 0.50 -5.62 -9.73
C ILE A 19 0.28 -6.72 -8.69
N ALA A 20 -0.77 -6.61 -7.87
CA ALA A 20 -1.10 -7.60 -6.86
C ALA A 20 -1.34 -8.99 -7.49
N GLU A 21 -2.08 -9.04 -8.60
CA GLU A 21 -2.32 -10.27 -9.35
C GLU A 21 -1.02 -10.87 -9.89
N LYS A 22 -0.15 -10.03 -10.47
CA LYS A 22 1.12 -10.50 -11.04
C LYS A 22 2.09 -11.04 -9.98
N LEU A 23 2.07 -10.45 -8.78
CA LEU A 23 2.95 -10.85 -7.67
C LEU A 23 2.36 -11.95 -6.79
N SER A 24 1.10 -12.34 -7.02
CA SER A 24 0.41 -13.35 -6.21
C SER A 24 0.89 -14.76 -6.51
N GLY A 25 0.66 -15.67 -5.57
CA GLY A 25 0.99 -17.08 -5.72
C GLY A 25 1.30 -17.74 -4.36
N PRO A 26 1.67 -19.02 -4.37
CA PRO A 26 2.12 -19.71 -3.17
C PRO A 26 3.32 -19.02 -2.53
N ASN A 27 3.43 -19.06 -1.21
CA ASN A 27 4.50 -18.42 -0.45
C ASN A 27 4.57 -16.89 -0.64
N LYS A 28 3.42 -16.24 -0.88
CA LYS A 28 3.28 -14.79 -0.91
C LYS A 28 2.32 -14.34 0.18
N GLU A 29 2.71 -13.30 0.90
CA GLU A 29 1.84 -12.57 1.82
C GLU A 29 1.76 -11.12 1.32
N ILE A 30 0.57 -10.65 1.00
CA ILE A 30 0.37 -9.32 0.40
C ILE A 30 -0.57 -8.50 1.28
N ILE A 31 -0.12 -7.32 1.69
CA ILE A 31 -0.99 -6.29 2.24
C ILE A 31 -1.46 -5.40 1.09
N ILE A 32 -2.77 -5.32 0.92
CA ILE A 32 -3.43 -4.43 -0.03
C ILE A 32 -4.05 -3.28 0.76
N HIS A 33 -3.51 -2.09 0.57
CA HIS A 33 -4.12 -0.87 1.07
C HIS A 33 -5.13 -0.33 0.06
N PHE A 34 -6.25 0.17 0.57
CA PHE A 34 -7.28 0.88 -0.19
C PHE A 34 -7.84 2.05 0.62
N ASN A 35 -8.42 3.03 -0.03
CA ASN A 35 -9.14 4.11 0.64
C ASN A 35 -10.67 3.88 0.58
N LYS A 36 -11.27 3.94 -0.60
CA LYS A 36 -12.73 3.85 -0.78
C LYS A 36 -13.22 2.55 -1.41
N SER A 37 -12.35 1.80 -2.05
CA SER A 37 -12.70 0.65 -2.89
C SER A 37 -12.78 -0.66 -2.11
N LYS A 38 -13.53 -0.69 -1.00
CA LYS A 38 -13.66 -1.86 -0.12
C LYS A 38 -14.15 -3.10 -0.85
N SER A 39 -15.22 -2.99 -1.62
CA SER A 39 -15.79 -4.13 -2.37
C SER A 39 -14.79 -4.73 -3.36
N LYS A 40 -14.06 -3.89 -4.09
CA LYS A 40 -13.02 -4.33 -5.02
C LYS A 40 -11.84 -4.97 -4.29
N ALA A 41 -11.45 -4.44 -3.14
CA ALA A 41 -10.40 -5.02 -2.30
C ALA A 41 -10.79 -6.42 -1.81
N GLU A 42 -12.02 -6.59 -1.34
CA GLU A 42 -12.53 -7.89 -0.89
C GLU A 42 -12.62 -8.91 -2.02
N SER A 43 -13.09 -8.50 -3.20
CA SER A 43 -13.13 -9.35 -4.39
C SER A 43 -11.73 -9.78 -4.83
N LEU A 44 -10.78 -8.88 -4.83
CA LEU A 44 -9.40 -9.16 -5.16
C LEU A 44 -8.77 -10.13 -4.15
N LYS A 45 -8.99 -9.91 -2.86
CA LYS A 45 -8.54 -10.83 -1.81
C LYS A 45 -9.05 -12.26 -2.05
N LYS A 46 -10.34 -12.43 -2.36
CA LYS A 46 -10.91 -13.74 -2.69
C LYS A 46 -10.22 -14.38 -3.89
N LYS A 47 -10.01 -13.58 -4.95
CA LYS A 47 -9.32 -14.05 -6.17
C LYS A 47 -7.90 -14.52 -5.88
N LEU A 48 -7.11 -13.72 -5.17
CA LEU A 48 -5.70 -14.03 -4.88
C LEU A 48 -5.55 -15.19 -3.89
N SER A 49 -6.48 -15.32 -2.95
CA SER A 49 -6.45 -16.41 -1.97
C SER A 49 -6.62 -17.78 -2.64
N LYS A 50 -7.30 -17.85 -3.79
CA LYS A 50 -7.46 -19.11 -4.56
C LYS A 50 -6.16 -19.64 -5.13
N ASN A 51 -5.16 -18.80 -5.36
CA ASN A 51 -3.86 -19.22 -5.87
C ASN A 51 -2.80 -19.41 -4.77
N GLY A 52 -3.22 -19.46 -3.51
CA GLY A 52 -2.35 -19.70 -2.37
C GLY A 52 -1.73 -18.47 -1.72
N THR A 53 -2.13 -17.26 -2.14
CA THR A 53 -1.65 -16.01 -1.54
C THR A 53 -2.36 -15.73 -0.22
N ILE A 54 -1.63 -15.35 0.82
CA ILE A 54 -2.21 -14.80 2.05
C ILE A 54 -2.38 -13.28 1.84
N VAL A 55 -3.61 -12.80 1.90
CA VAL A 55 -3.94 -11.40 1.64
C VAL A 55 -4.51 -10.74 2.87
N TYR A 56 -3.94 -9.61 3.25
CA TYR A 56 -4.45 -8.72 4.30
C TYR A 56 -4.92 -7.42 3.67
N LEU A 57 -6.06 -6.91 4.13
CA LEU A 57 -6.63 -5.65 3.66
C LEU A 57 -6.54 -4.58 4.74
N ILE A 58 -6.17 -3.37 4.36
CA ILE A 58 -6.15 -2.22 5.27
C ILE A 58 -6.72 -0.98 4.59
N LYS A 59 -7.70 -0.37 5.22
CA LYS A 59 -8.28 0.90 4.78
C LYS A 59 -7.53 2.08 5.41
N GLY A 60 -7.33 3.14 4.65
CA GLY A 60 -6.82 4.40 5.15
C GLY A 60 -6.74 5.48 4.09
N ASP A 61 -6.84 6.72 4.51
CA ASP A 61 -6.60 7.89 3.68
C ASP A 61 -5.13 8.31 3.80
N LEU A 62 -4.38 8.20 2.71
CA LEU A 62 -2.94 8.50 2.71
C LEU A 62 -2.62 9.99 2.80
N SER A 63 -3.61 10.86 2.74
CA SER A 63 -3.45 12.30 3.06
C SER A 63 -3.51 12.59 4.57
N VAL A 64 -3.92 11.59 5.37
CA VAL A 64 -4.10 11.70 6.81
C VAL A 64 -3.01 10.94 7.54
N GLU A 65 -2.17 11.64 8.30
CA GLU A 65 -1.00 11.03 8.97
C GLU A 65 -1.39 9.94 9.97
N LYS A 66 -2.50 10.12 10.69
CA LYS A 66 -3.04 9.11 11.60
C LYS A 66 -3.34 7.79 10.88
N ASP A 67 -3.90 7.87 9.68
CA ASP A 67 -4.20 6.69 8.87
C ASP A 67 -2.92 6.03 8.35
N VAL A 68 -1.93 6.82 7.96
CA VAL A 68 -0.60 6.31 7.56
C VAL A 68 0.05 5.54 8.72
N ASN A 69 0.01 6.09 9.93
CA ASN A 69 0.54 5.42 11.12
C ASN A 69 -0.21 4.13 11.43
N LYS A 70 -1.53 4.11 11.24
CA LYS A 70 -2.34 2.89 11.38
C LYS A 70 -1.92 1.82 10.38
N ILE A 71 -1.68 2.19 9.13
CA ILE A 71 -1.22 1.27 8.08
C ILE A 71 0.14 0.67 8.45
N VAL A 72 1.08 1.49 8.91
CA VAL A 72 2.41 1.04 9.36
C VAL A 72 2.30 0.03 10.50
N LYS A 73 1.53 0.35 11.54
CA LYS A 73 1.32 -0.55 12.69
C LYS A 73 0.68 -1.87 12.27
N PHE A 74 -0.35 -1.82 11.45
CA PHE A 74 -1.02 -3.00 10.90
C PHE A 74 -0.05 -3.87 10.11
N SER A 75 0.73 -3.26 9.23
CA SER A 75 1.69 -3.98 8.39
C SER A 75 2.76 -4.69 9.24
N LYS A 76 3.31 -4.01 10.25
CA LYS A 76 4.26 -4.61 11.19
C LYS A 76 3.65 -5.78 11.97
N SER A 77 2.40 -5.67 12.40
CA SER A 77 1.71 -6.73 13.16
C SER A 77 1.45 -7.98 12.32
N LYS A 78 1.17 -7.83 11.03
CA LYS A 78 0.86 -8.94 10.13
C LYS A 78 2.11 -9.58 9.52
N LEU A 79 3.04 -8.78 9.05
CA LEU A 79 4.17 -9.28 8.27
C LEU A 79 5.46 -9.43 9.07
N LYS A 80 5.64 -8.71 10.17
CA LYS A 80 6.87 -8.65 11.01
C LYS A 80 8.07 -8.05 10.29
N TYR A 81 8.31 -8.43 9.05
CA TYR A 81 9.33 -7.88 8.14
C TYR A 81 8.76 -7.70 6.74
N PHE A 82 9.47 -6.98 5.89
CA PHE A 82 9.02 -6.67 4.54
C PHE A 82 10.10 -6.99 3.51
N ASP A 83 9.68 -7.48 2.34
CA ASP A 83 10.57 -7.72 1.19
C ASP A 83 10.35 -6.67 0.10
N CYS A 84 9.13 -6.14 -0.03
CA CYS A 84 8.79 -5.22 -1.10
C CYS A 84 7.70 -4.23 -0.66
N LEU A 85 7.95 -2.96 -0.88
CA LEU A 85 6.96 -1.88 -0.76
C LEU A 85 6.70 -1.28 -2.14
N ILE A 86 5.43 -1.26 -2.55
CA ILE A 86 5.00 -0.64 -3.80
C ILE A 86 4.15 0.57 -3.50
N ASN A 87 4.74 1.75 -3.63
CA ASN A 87 4.07 3.04 -3.53
C ASN A 87 3.33 3.33 -4.84
N ASN A 88 2.14 2.76 -4.99
CA ASN A 88 1.30 2.90 -6.18
C ASN A 88 0.15 3.89 -6.00
N ALA A 89 -0.37 4.08 -4.78
CA ALA A 89 -1.47 5.00 -4.54
C ALA A 89 -1.09 6.44 -4.93
N SER A 90 -2.02 7.11 -5.61
CA SER A 90 -1.89 8.51 -5.95
C SER A 90 -3.24 9.21 -5.84
N LEU A 91 -3.20 10.50 -5.58
CA LEU A 91 -4.34 11.39 -5.67
C LEU A 91 -4.16 12.29 -6.89
N PHE A 92 -5.20 12.36 -7.71
CA PHE A 92 -5.31 13.34 -8.77
C PHE A 92 -6.69 13.98 -8.70
N GLU A 93 -6.72 15.28 -8.42
CA GLU A 93 -7.89 16.13 -8.55
C GLU A 93 -7.61 17.14 -9.66
N ASN A 94 -8.60 17.44 -10.48
CA ASN A 94 -8.41 18.31 -11.64
C ASN A 94 -8.35 19.79 -11.19
N ASP A 95 -7.19 20.20 -10.73
CA ASP A 95 -6.89 21.58 -10.35
C ASP A 95 -6.21 22.34 -11.48
N LYS A 96 -6.53 23.62 -11.59
CA LYS A 96 -5.88 24.58 -12.47
C LYS A 96 -5.21 25.66 -11.63
N LEU A 97 -4.27 26.39 -12.24
CA LEU A 97 -3.59 27.48 -11.56
C LEU A 97 -4.55 28.53 -10.99
N GLU A 98 -5.67 28.76 -11.69
CA GLU A 98 -6.64 29.76 -11.28
C GLU A 98 -7.57 29.30 -10.14
N ASN A 99 -7.69 28.00 -9.87
CA ASN A 99 -8.71 27.50 -8.96
C ASN A 99 -8.24 26.49 -7.92
N PHE A 100 -6.95 26.16 -7.85
CA PHE A 100 -6.47 25.27 -6.81
C PHE A 100 -6.62 25.95 -5.43
N THR A 101 -6.83 25.14 -4.40
CA THR A 101 -6.94 25.59 -3.01
C THR A 101 -5.75 25.10 -2.20
N THR A 102 -5.48 25.74 -1.07
CA THR A 102 -4.47 25.26 -0.11
C THR A 102 -4.77 23.83 0.34
N ASP A 103 -6.03 23.48 0.50
CA ASP A 103 -6.44 22.12 0.88
C ASP A 103 -6.14 21.09 -0.20
N SER A 104 -6.55 21.37 -1.45
CA SER A 104 -6.25 20.45 -2.57
C SER A 104 -4.74 20.31 -2.81
N TRP A 105 -3.99 21.41 -2.77
CA TRP A 105 -2.53 21.42 -2.80
C TRP A 105 -1.94 20.50 -1.73
N GLY A 106 -2.35 20.70 -0.49
CA GLY A 106 -1.86 19.92 0.63
C GLY A 106 -2.20 18.44 0.52
N LYS A 107 -3.40 18.09 0.07
CA LYS A 107 -3.79 16.68 -0.16
C LYS A 107 -2.91 16.01 -1.19
N HIS A 108 -2.65 16.66 -2.32
CA HIS A 108 -1.77 16.13 -3.37
C HIS A 108 -0.36 15.87 -2.84
N LEU A 109 0.24 16.85 -2.16
CA LEU A 109 1.59 16.69 -1.59
C LEU A 109 1.65 15.63 -0.50
N ARG A 110 0.64 15.59 0.38
CA ARG A 110 0.60 14.57 1.44
C ARG A 110 0.46 13.16 0.87
N THR A 111 -0.43 12.95 -0.09
CA THR A 111 -0.67 11.63 -0.66
C THR A 111 0.45 11.18 -1.59
N ASN A 112 0.92 12.07 -2.49
CA ASN A 112 1.80 11.69 -3.59
C ASN A 112 3.29 11.83 -3.25
N LEU A 113 3.65 12.61 -2.23
CA LEU A 113 5.04 12.86 -1.85
C LEU A 113 5.34 12.47 -0.42
N ARG A 114 4.66 13.06 0.57
CA ARG A 114 4.98 12.83 1.98
C ARG A 114 4.76 11.37 2.38
N THR A 115 3.62 10.80 2.08
CA THR A 115 3.27 9.44 2.50
C THR A 115 4.17 8.38 1.87
N PRO A 116 4.49 8.39 0.56
CA PRO A 116 5.52 7.50 0.03
C PRO A 116 6.86 7.59 0.75
N ALA A 117 7.30 8.80 1.09
CA ALA A 117 8.54 8.99 1.86
C ALA A 117 8.46 8.40 3.27
N LEU A 118 7.35 8.63 3.99
CA LEU A 118 7.11 8.07 5.33
C LEU A 118 7.05 6.53 5.31
N LEU A 119 6.31 5.96 4.37
CA LEU A 119 6.21 4.51 4.22
C LEU A 119 7.57 3.89 3.87
N SER A 120 8.33 4.50 2.98
CA SER A 120 9.68 4.05 2.62
C SER A 120 10.62 4.10 3.83
N LYS A 121 10.56 5.16 4.63
CA LYS A 121 11.32 5.28 5.89
C LYS A 121 10.97 4.16 6.86
N GLU A 122 9.69 3.91 7.09
CA GLU A 122 9.26 2.86 8.02
C GLU A 122 9.52 1.45 7.47
N PHE A 123 9.39 1.27 6.16
CA PHE A 123 9.76 0.04 5.48
C PHE A 123 11.24 -0.29 5.68
N SER A 124 12.13 0.68 5.49
CA SER A 124 13.58 0.47 5.60
C SER A 124 14.02 -0.03 6.97
N LYS A 125 13.29 0.30 8.03
CA LYS A 125 13.56 -0.16 9.40
C LYS A 125 13.20 -1.63 9.64
N ASN A 126 12.41 -2.24 8.77
CA ASN A 126 11.84 -3.57 8.94
C ASN A 126 12.20 -4.53 7.79
N ILE A 127 13.17 -4.16 6.97
CA ILE A 127 13.76 -5.06 5.97
C ILE A 127 14.59 -6.12 6.69
N ILE A 128 14.42 -7.38 6.31
CA ILE A 128 15.37 -8.40 6.73
C ILE A 128 16.72 -8.07 6.10
N SER A 129 17.74 -7.92 6.93
CA SER A 129 19.10 -7.59 6.51
C SER A 129 19.81 -8.76 5.80
N LYS A 130 19.12 -9.43 4.86
CA LYS A 130 19.79 -10.42 3.99
C LYS A 130 20.80 -9.77 3.03
N TRP A 131 20.78 -8.45 2.93
CA TRP A 131 21.61 -7.67 2.01
C TRP A 131 22.76 -6.92 2.68
N HIS A 132 22.91 -7.04 4.00
CA HIS A 132 24.01 -6.45 4.75
C HIS A 132 25.01 -7.54 5.18
N LYS A 133 25.57 -8.22 4.19
CA LYS A 133 26.79 -9.01 4.36
C LYS A 133 27.88 -8.44 3.47
#